data_9d461e87fcc43839591af6b6d901cfdb
#
_entry.id   9d461e87fcc43839591af6b6d901cfdb
#
_cell.length_a   1.000
_cell.length_b   1.000
_cell.length_c   1.000
_cell.angle_alpha   90.00
_cell.angle_beta   90.00
_cell.angle_gamma   90.00
#
_symmetry.space_group_name_H-M   'P 1'
#
loop_
_entity.id
_entity.type
_entity.pdbx_description
1 polymer ?
#
loop_
_entity_poly.entity_id
_entity_poly.type
_entity_poly.pdbx_seq_one_letter_code
_entity_poly.pdbx_strand_id
1 'polypeptide(L)'
;MNFSKELKDLFLMQQSYATLFSVLNKIQSRGDEYYESLTTRQFMTMVSILHLPEEETTFNNIAKKLGTSKQNINRLVSSIEKRGYAVTVPSKRDKRAVNVKITDSGKRVLEECGEKAVYFMADIFHGFSTEELETLWNLLKKLYSFDGEEQDGFEEDARDFEIEQERDDLKIKILQEFAKRRM
;
A
#
# COMPACT_ATOMS: atom_id res chain seq x y z
N MET A 1 -38.55 7.48 -24.06
CA MET A 1 -37.37 6.68 -23.64
C MET A 1 -37.41 6.54 -22.12
N ASN A 2 -37.26 5.33 -21.60
CA ASN A 2 -37.20 5.13 -20.15
C ASN A 2 -35.74 5.01 -19.70
N PHE A 3 -35.25 6.01 -18.97
CA PHE A 3 -33.85 6.10 -18.47
C PHE A 3 -33.67 5.59 -17.05
N SER A 4 -34.59 4.74 -16.57
CA SER A 4 -34.56 4.30 -15.16
C SER A 4 -33.32 3.47 -14.81
N LYS A 5 -32.79 2.69 -15.74
CA LYS A 5 -31.55 1.92 -15.57
C LYS A 5 -30.34 2.84 -15.48
N GLU A 6 -30.19 3.74 -16.44
CA GLU A 6 -29.08 4.70 -16.55
C GLU A 6 -29.03 5.60 -15.31
N LEU A 7 -30.17 6.05 -14.79
CA LEU A 7 -30.24 6.83 -13.55
C LEU A 7 -29.81 6.02 -12.33
N LYS A 8 -30.18 4.75 -12.26
CA LYS A 8 -29.73 3.86 -11.19
C LYS A 8 -28.24 3.62 -11.26
N ASP A 9 -27.71 3.35 -12.45
CA ASP A 9 -26.28 3.13 -12.65
C ASP A 9 -25.47 4.40 -12.29
N LEU A 10 -25.91 5.57 -12.74
CA LEU A 10 -25.31 6.85 -12.38
C LEU A 10 -25.31 7.09 -10.87
N PHE A 11 -26.41 6.82 -10.20
CA PHE A 11 -26.52 6.93 -8.74
C PHE A 11 -25.50 6.01 -8.04
N LEU A 12 -25.39 4.74 -8.46
CA LEU A 12 -24.44 3.80 -7.88
C LEU A 12 -22.99 4.22 -8.13
N MET A 13 -22.67 4.74 -9.32
CA MET A 13 -21.35 5.29 -9.63
C MET A 13 -20.99 6.47 -8.71
N GLN A 14 -21.93 7.41 -8.51
CA GLN A 14 -21.75 8.55 -7.61
C GLN A 14 -21.54 8.11 -6.14
N GLN A 15 -22.35 7.15 -5.65
CA GLN A 15 -22.18 6.60 -4.31
C GLN A 15 -20.83 5.90 -4.15
N SER A 16 -20.42 5.07 -5.10
CA SER A 16 -19.14 4.39 -5.10
C SER A 16 -17.98 5.36 -5.08
N TYR A 17 -18.00 6.38 -5.95
CA TYR A 17 -16.99 7.42 -6.01
C TYR A 17 -16.84 8.20 -4.69
N ALA A 18 -17.93 8.70 -4.14
CA ALA A 18 -17.93 9.43 -2.87
C ALA A 18 -17.46 8.56 -1.69
N THR A 19 -17.90 7.28 -1.69
CA THR A 19 -17.52 6.33 -0.63
C THR A 19 -16.04 5.99 -0.67
N LEU A 20 -15.43 5.82 -1.86
CA LEU A 20 -13.99 5.58 -2.01
C LEU A 20 -13.16 6.69 -1.37
N PHE A 21 -13.50 7.97 -1.58
CA PHE A 21 -12.83 9.09 -0.92
C PHE A 21 -12.93 9.01 0.60
N SER A 22 -14.13 8.75 1.11
CA SER A 22 -14.37 8.68 2.55
C SER A 22 -13.64 7.50 3.19
N VAL A 23 -13.67 6.33 2.55
CA VAL A 23 -12.96 5.13 3.00
C VAL A 23 -11.46 5.36 3.04
N LEU A 24 -10.87 5.91 1.96
CA LEU A 24 -9.44 6.19 1.89
C LEU A 24 -8.99 7.14 3.00
N ASN A 25 -9.72 8.23 3.21
CA ASN A 25 -9.40 9.20 4.27
C ASN A 25 -9.51 8.55 5.67
N LYS A 26 -10.53 7.74 5.89
CA LYS A 26 -10.73 7.04 7.16
C LYS A 26 -9.62 6.03 7.43
N ILE A 27 -9.23 5.23 6.43
CA ILE A 27 -8.13 4.27 6.53
C ILE A 27 -6.81 5.00 6.82
N GLN A 28 -6.52 6.11 6.11
CA GLN A 28 -5.31 6.89 6.36
C GLN A 28 -5.25 7.42 7.79
N SER A 29 -6.33 8.08 8.24
CA SER A 29 -6.37 8.64 9.59
C SER A 29 -6.18 7.58 10.67
N ARG A 30 -6.83 6.43 10.53
CA ARG A 30 -6.70 5.32 11.48
C ARG A 30 -5.33 4.65 11.41
N GLY A 31 -4.78 4.47 10.21
CA GLY A 31 -3.44 3.92 10.05
C GLY A 31 -2.36 4.82 10.63
N ASP A 32 -2.49 6.14 10.52
CA ASP A 32 -1.55 7.10 11.13
C ASP A 32 -1.52 6.97 12.67
N GLU A 33 -2.68 6.74 13.30
CA GLU A 33 -2.77 6.44 14.74
C GLU A 33 -2.15 5.07 15.09
N TYR A 34 -2.32 4.09 14.18
CA TYR A 34 -1.92 2.69 14.42
C TYR A 34 -0.42 2.48 14.30
N TYR A 35 0.22 3.09 13.31
CA TYR A 35 1.65 2.90 13.04
C TYR A 35 2.57 3.65 13.99
N GLU A 36 2.11 4.72 14.64
CA GLU A 36 2.87 5.57 15.57
C GLU A 36 4.18 6.14 15.00
N SER A 37 5.06 5.26 14.49
CA SER A 37 6.38 5.63 13.94
C SER A 37 6.35 6.17 12.52
N LEU A 38 5.33 5.88 11.72
CA LEU A 38 5.17 6.32 10.33
C LEU A 38 3.72 6.75 10.09
N THR A 39 3.52 7.71 9.19
CA THR A 39 2.17 7.88 8.64
C THR A 39 1.88 6.76 7.65
N THR A 40 0.60 6.45 7.43
CA THR A 40 0.15 5.47 6.43
C THR A 40 0.78 5.72 5.06
N ARG A 41 0.86 7.00 4.65
CA ARG A 41 1.48 7.38 3.37
C ARG A 41 2.99 7.15 3.35
N GLN A 42 3.69 7.41 4.45
CA GLN A 42 5.13 7.11 4.56
C GLN A 42 5.36 5.60 4.52
N PHE A 43 4.59 4.83 5.27
CA PHE A 43 4.66 3.37 5.27
C PHE A 43 4.44 2.81 3.86
N MET A 44 3.35 3.17 3.17
CA MET A 44 3.07 2.73 1.81
C MET A 44 4.13 3.19 0.79
N THR A 45 4.73 4.36 0.99
CA THR A 45 5.86 4.82 0.15
C THR A 45 7.07 3.91 0.32
N MET A 46 7.42 3.56 1.55
CA MET A 46 8.55 2.68 1.84
C MET A 46 8.28 1.25 1.37
N VAL A 47 7.06 0.74 1.53
CA VAL A 47 6.63 -0.56 0.97
C VAL A 47 6.77 -0.56 -0.55
N SER A 48 6.30 0.50 -1.25
CA SER A 48 6.42 0.56 -2.70
C SER A 48 7.87 0.59 -3.20
N ILE A 49 8.80 1.18 -2.43
CA ILE A 49 10.23 1.15 -2.74
C ILE A 49 10.78 -0.29 -2.66
N LEU A 50 10.36 -1.08 -1.67
CA LEU A 50 10.77 -2.48 -1.53
C LEU A 50 10.23 -3.39 -2.63
N HIS A 51 9.04 -3.10 -3.17
CA HIS A 51 8.42 -3.86 -4.27
C HIS A 51 8.93 -3.49 -5.66
N LEU A 52 9.74 -2.45 -5.79
CA LEU A 52 10.35 -2.07 -7.05
C LEU A 52 11.76 -2.66 -7.14
N PRO A 53 12.21 -3.10 -8.33
CA PRO A 53 13.62 -3.43 -8.55
C PRO A 53 14.53 -2.27 -8.10
N GLU A 54 15.65 -2.55 -7.46
CA GLU A 54 16.55 -1.54 -6.86
C GLU A 54 16.92 -0.41 -7.83
N GLU A 55 17.08 -0.74 -9.12
CA GLU A 55 17.44 0.22 -10.16
C GLU A 55 16.24 1.02 -10.69
N GLU A 56 15.03 0.69 -10.27
CA GLU A 56 13.77 1.30 -10.72
C GLU A 56 13.06 2.10 -9.63
N THR A 57 13.66 2.25 -8.45
CA THR A 57 13.11 3.02 -7.32
C THR A 57 13.17 4.54 -7.54
N THR A 58 12.84 4.99 -8.76
CA THR A 58 12.77 6.42 -9.09
C THR A 58 11.49 7.05 -8.55
N PHE A 59 11.50 8.37 -8.33
CA PHE A 59 10.29 9.09 -7.90
C PHE A 59 9.10 8.90 -8.85
N ASN A 60 9.34 8.76 -10.16
CA ASN A 60 8.28 8.52 -11.13
C ASN A 60 7.67 7.13 -10.97
N ASN A 61 8.49 6.09 -10.80
CA ASN A 61 8.01 4.72 -10.66
C ASN A 61 7.28 4.52 -9.32
N ILE A 62 7.81 5.10 -8.24
CA ILE A 62 7.13 5.10 -6.92
C ILE A 62 5.78 5.83 -7.03
N ALA A 63 5.73 6.97 -7.72
CA ALA A 63 4.49 7.72 -7.95
C ALA A 63 3.47 6.91 -8.75
N LYS A 64 3.90 6.25 -9.83
CA LYS A 64 3.06 5.36 -10.63
C LYS A 64 2.51 4.21 -9.79
N LYS A 65 3.37 3.52 -9.04
CA LYS A 65 2.96 2.39 -8.18
C LYS A 65 1.92 2.77 -7.12
N LEU A 66 1.98 4.02 -6.62
CA LEU A 66 1.04 4.52 -5.60
C LEU A 66 -0.13 5.33 -6.18
N GLY A 67 -0.25 5.47 -7.50
CA GLY A 67 -1.31 6.26 -8.12
C GLY A 67 -1.29 7.73 -7.69
N THR A 68 -0.09 8.34 -7.53
CA THR A 68 0.06 9.69 -7.01
C THR A 68 1.04 10.53 -7.84
N SER A 69 1.17 11.83 -7.53
CA SER A 69 2.08 12.71 -8.27
C SER A 69 3.54 12.55 -7.78
N LYS A 70 4.50 12.74 -8.72
CA LYS A 70 5.93 12.83 -8.41
C LYS A 70 6.23 13.87 -7.32
N GLN A 71 5.52 15.01 -7.32
CA GLN A 71 5.71 16.05 -6.31
C GLN A 71 5.31 15.57 -4.91
N ASN A 72 4.23 14.77 -4.80
CA ASN A 72 3.83 14.18 -3.53
C ASN A 72 4.87 13.16 -3.03
N ILE A 73 5.39 12.31 -3.93
CA ILE A 73 6.47 11.36 -3.59
C ILE A 73 7.72 12.11 -3.12
N ASN A 74 8.11 13.20 -3.79
CA ASN A 74 9.26 14.00 -3.36
C ASN A 74 9.11 14.49 -1.90
N ARG A 75 7.92 14.99 -1.53
CA ARG A 75 7.66 15.42 -0.13
C ARG A 75 7.72 14.25 0.85
N LEU A 76 7.15 13.10 0.49
CA LEU A 76 7.16 11.90 1.33
C LEU A 76 8.56 11.36 1.52
N VAL A 77 9.33 11.20 0.44
CA VAL A 77 10.73 10.74 0.49
C VAL A 77 11.58 11.72 1.30
N SER A 78 11.47 13.03 1.07
CA SER A 78 12.21 14.03 1.86
C SER A 78 11.87 13.95 3.36
N SER A 79 10.61 13.65 3.71
CA SER A 79 10.22 13.44 5.11
C SER A 79 10.81 12.17 5.71
N ILE A 80 10.87 11.09 4.93
CA ILE A 80 11.44 9.79 5.32
C ILE A 80 12.98 9.91 5.45
N GLU A 81 13.63 10.63 4.52
CA GLU A 81 15.08 10.92 4.56
C GLU A 81 15.50 11.73 5.80
N LYS A 82 14.73 12.77 6.15
CA LYS A 82 14.97 13.57 7.37
C LYS A 82 14.99 12.75 8.65
N ARG A 83 14.31 11.60 8.64
CA ARG A 83 14.27 10.64 9.75
C ARG A 83 15.38 9.58 9.64
N GLY A 84 16.17 9.61 8.58
CA GLY A 84 17.22 8.62 8.33
C GLY A 84 16.74 7.25 7.86
N TYR A 85 15.49 7.12 7.40
CA TYR A 85 14.91 5.85 6.99
C TYR A 85 15.10 5.53 5.50
N ALA A 86 15.44 6.53 4.69
CA ALA A 86 15.81 6.37 3.30
C ALA A 86 16.94 7.32 2.92
N VAL A 87 17.57 7.04 1.77
CA VAL A 87 18.54 7.91 1.13
C VAL A 87 18.27 7.94 -0.37
N THR A 88 18.52 9.07 -1.00
CA THR A 88 18.55 9.19 -2.45
C THR A 88 19.97 9.00 -2.97
N VAL A 89 20.11 8.23 -4.06
CA VAL A 89 21.37 7.98 -4.73
C VAL A 89 21.24 8.23 -6.23
N PRO A 90 22.30 8.65 -6.95
CA PRO A 90 22.25 8.79 -8.40
C PRO A 90 21.83 7.47 -9.07
N SER A 91 20.90 7.54 -10.04
CA SER A 91 20.50 6.36 -10.79
C SER A 91 21.65 5.90 -11.71
N LYS A 92 21.88 4.58 -11.74
CA LYS A 92 22.85 3.98 -12.67
C LYS A 92 22.34 3.92 -14.10
N ARG A 93 21.02 3.90 -14.30
CA ARG A 93 20.37 3.82 -15.63
C ARG A 93 20.16 5.17 -16.28
N ASP A 94 19.81 6.19 -15.51
CA ASP A 94 19.54 7.54 -16.00
C ASP A 94 20.23 8.58 -15.12
N LYS A 95 21.27 9.22 -15.66
CA LYS A 95 22.06 10.26 -14.96
C LYS A 95 21.24 11.49 -14.51
N ARG A 96 20.01 11.64 -15.01
CA ARG A 96 19.09 12.73 -14.63
C ARG A 96 18.11 12.31 -13.50
N ALA A 97 18.12 11.05 -13.15
CA ALA A 97 17.25 10.47 -12.13
C ALA A 97 18.02 10.11 -10.86
N VAL A 98 17.29 10.00 -9.78
CA VAL A 98 17.77 9.46 -8.52
C VAL A 98 16.91 8.26 -8.14
N ASN A 99 17.53 7.28 -7.50
CA ASN A 99 16.87 6.14 -6.89
C ASN A 99 16.78 6.35 -5.39
N VAL A 100 15.71 5.84 -4.79
CA VAL A 100 15.52 5.85 -3.33
C VAL A 100 15.88 4.48 -2.78
N LYS A 101 16.70 4.46 -1.73
CA LYS A 101 17.08 3.23 -1.01
C LYS A 101 16.62 3.32 0.43
N ILE A 102 16.06 2.25 0.95
CA ILE A 102 15.74 2.12 2.37
C ILE A 102 17.02 1.81 3.14
N THR A 103 17.26 2.56 4.22
CA THR A 103 18.38 2.33 5.13
C THR A 103 18.11 1.17 6.08
N ASP A 104 19.12 0.68 6.81
CA ASP A 104 18.92 -0.35 7.83
C ASP A 104 18.02 0.14 8.98
N SER A 105 18.07 1.45 9.30
CA SER A 105 17.11 2.07 10.22
C SER A 105 15.69 2.07 9.65
N GLY A 106 15.56 2.32 8.34
CA GLY A 106 14.28 2.23 7.63
C GLY A 106 13.72 0.82 7.58
N LYS A 107 14.57 -0.21 7.40
CA LYS A 107 14.12 -1.61 7.45
C LYS A 107 13.56 -1.98 8.81
N ARG A 108 14.27 -1.61 9.90
CA ARG A 108 13.79 -1.87 11.27
C ARG A 108 12.43 -1.25 11.55
N VAL A 109 12.23 0.02 11.18
CA VAL A 109 10.93 0.68 11.40
C VAL A 109 9.83 0.09 10.52
N LEU A 110 10.17 -0.41 9.32
CA LEU A 110 9.21 -1.14 8.47
C LEU A 110 8.81 -2.49 9.08
N GLU A 111 9.74 -3.23 9.67
CA GLU A 111 9.46 -4.47 10.39
C GLU A 111 8.51 -4.23 11.57
N GLU A 112 8.77 -3.21 12.39
CA GLU A 112 7.89 -2.79 13.51
C GLU A 112 6.49 -2.39 13.02
N CYS A 113 6.42 -1.62 11.94
CA CYS A 113 5.13 -1.22 11.35
C CYS A 113 4.44 -2.39 10.62
N GLY A 114 5.19 -3.35 10.11
CA GLY A 114 4.66 -4.51 9.37
C GLY A 114 3.75 -5.38 10.23
N GLU A 115 4.14 -5.67 11.47
CA GLU A 115 3.27 -6.38 12.41
C GLU A 115 1.98 -5.60 12.68
N LYS A 116 2.10 -4.29 12.96
CA LYS A 116 0.95 -3.41 13.16
C LYS A 116 0.06 -3.33 11.93
N ALA A 117 0.65 -3.35 10.72
CA ALA A 117 -0.08 -3.35 9.46
C ALA A 117 -0.96 -4.60 9.29
N VAL A 118 -0.46 -5.79 9.68
CA VAL A 118 -1.25 -7.03 9.65
C VAL A 118 -2.46 -6.93 10.58
N TYR A 119 -2.26 -6.43 11.80
CA TYR A 119 -3.36 -6.24 12.75
C TYR A 119 -4.35 -5.18 12.28
N PHE A 120 -3.86 -4.09 11.73
CA PHE A 120 -4.70 -3.04 11.16
C PHE A 120 -5.54 -3.57 9.99
N MET A 121 -4.96 -4.38 9.10
CA MET A 121 -5.71 -5.03 8.02
C MET A 121 -6.79 -5.97 8.57
N ALA A 122 -6.49 -6.75 9.60
CA ALA A 122 -7.49 -7.60 10.24
C ALA A 122 -8.68 -6.77 10.78
N ASP A 123 -8.40 -5.62 11.41
CA ASP A 123 -9.41 -4.75 11.98
C ASP A 123 -10.27 -4.06 10.91
N ILE A 124 -9.68 -3.56 9.80
CA ILE A 124 -10.44 -2.88 8.74
C ILE A 124 -11.23 -3.83 7.84
N PHE A 125 -10.77 -5.08 7.70
CA PHE A 125 -11.45 -6.12 6.92
C PHE A 125 -12.18 -7.14 7.80
N HIS A 126 -12.43 -6.80 9.07
CA HIS A 126 -13.22 -7.62 9.95
C HIS A 126 -14.61 -7.89 9.36
N GLY A 127 -15.04 -9.15 9.37
CA GLY A 127 -16.35 -9.57 8.84
C GLY A 127 -16.41 -9.76 7.33
N PHE A 128 -15.33 -9.53 6.58
CA PHE A 128 -15.28 -9.89 5.16
C PHE A 128 -14.95 -11.36 4.98
N SER A 129 -15.73 -12.07 4.15
CA SER A 129 -15.37 -13.42 3.70
C SER A 129 -14.23 -13.36 2.66
N THR A 130 -13.61 -14.50 2.39
CA THR A 130 -12.58 -14.61 1.34
C THR A 130 -13.13 -14.23 -0.04
N GLU A 131 -14.35 -14.66 -0.36
CA GLU A 131 -15.02 -14.37 -1.64
C GLU A 131 -15.35 -12.87 -1.78
N GLU A 132 -15.70 -12.20 -0.68
CA GLU A 132 -15.90 -10.75 -0.67
C GLU A 132 -14.59 -9.99 -0.85
N LEU A 133 -13.49 -10.46 -0.26
CA LEU A 133 -12.16 -9.89 -0.47
C LEU A 133 -11.68 -10.06 -1.91
N GLU A 134 -11.86 -11.25 -2.51
CA GLU A 134 -11.55 -11.51 -3.92
C GLU A 134 -12.38 -10.61 -4.86
N THR A 135 -13.68 -10.48 -4.57
CA THR A 135 -14.58 -9.60 -5.33
C THR A 135 -14.14 -8.15 -5.25
N LEU A 136 -13.86 -7.66 -4.03
CA LEU A 136 -13.39 -6.30 -3.80
C LEU A 136 -12.07 -6.03 -4.55
N TRP A 137 -11.11 -6.95 -4.44
CA TRP A 137 -9.83 -6.86 -5.11
C TRP A 137 -9.98 -6.75 -6.64
N ASN A 138 -10.81 -7.61 -7.24
CA ASN A 138 -11.08 -7.59 -8.68
C ASN A 138 -11.77 -6.30 -9.15
N LEU A 139 -12.70 -5.77 -8.33
CA LEU A 139 -13.38 -4.51 -8.65
C LEU A 139 -12.43 -3.31 -8.52
N LEU A 140 -11.53 -3.30 -7.54
CA LEU A 140 -10.52 -2.26 -7.38
C LEU A 140 -9.51 -2.27 -8.54
N LYS A 141 -9.03 -3.44 -8.97
CA LYS A 141 -8.17 -3.56 -10.17
C LYS A 141 -8.86 -3.02 -11.41
N LYS A 142 -10.13 -3.40 -11.64
CA LYS A 142 -10.92 -2.91 -12.75
C LYS A 142 -11.13 -1.40 -12.69
N LEU A 143 -11.34 -0.85 -11.50
CA LEU A 143 -11.49 0.59 -11.33
C LEU A 143 -10.17 1.32 -11.57
N TYR A 144 -9.04 0.76 -11.13
CA TYR A 144 -7.72 1.38 -11.33
C TYR A 144 -7.38 1.58 -12.82
N SER A 145 -7.76 0.63 -13.67
CA SER A 145 -7.45 0.68 -15.10
C SER A 145 -8.40 1.57 -15.95
N PHE A 146 -9.12 2.51 -15.30
CA PHE A 146 -10.10 3.39 -16.00
C PHE A 146 -9.48 4.28 -17.09
N ASP A 147 -8.20 4.61 -16.95
CA ASP A 147 -7.42 5.45 -17.88
C ASP A 147 -6.49 4.65 -18.80
N GLY A 148 -6.59 3.30 -18.76
CA GLY A 148 -5.77 2.39 -19.55
C GLY A 148 -4.41 2.06 -18.94
N GLU A 149 -4.09 2.57 -17.73
CA GLU A 149 -2.93 2.12 -16.98
C GLU A 149 -3.26 0.83 -16.22
N GLU A 150 -2.38 -0.17 -16.31
CA GLU A 150 -2.47 -1.36 -15.47
C GLU A 150 -1.80 -1.10 -14.12
N GLN A 151 -2.42 -1.61 -13.06
CA GLN A 151 -1.78 -1.61 -11.75
C GLN A 151 -0.63 -2.64 -11.77
N ASP A 152 0.56 -2.13 -11.59
CA ASP A 152 1.76 -2.92 -11.34
C ASP A 152 1.77 -3.40 -9.86
N GLY A 153 0.78 -4.21 -9.50
CA GLY A 153 0.36 -4.66 -8.18
C GLY A 153 1.37 -4.62 -7.02
N PHE A 154 0.85 -4.87 -5.84
CA PHE A 154 1.61 -5.32 -4.66
C PHE A 154 1.43 -6.85 -4.55
N GLU A 155 1.25 -7.52 -5.69
CA GLU A 155 1.09 -8.96 -5.76
C GLU A 155 2.48 -9.58 -5.53
N GLU A 156 2.72 -10.04 -4.33
CA GLU A 156 3.81 -10.95 -4.05
C GLU A 156 3.33 -12.35 -4.38
N ASP A 157 4.11 -13.10 -5.14
CA ASP A 157 3.92 -14.54 -5.24
C ASP A 157 4.02 -15.09 -3.81
N ALA A 158 2.92 -15.63 -3.28
CA ALA A 158 2.87 -16.19 -1.92
C ALA A 158 3.91 -17.31 -1.69
N ARG A 159 4.63 -17.69 -2.74
CA ARG A 159 5.72 -18.69 -2.76
C ARG A 159 7.07 -18.15 -2.27
N ASP A 160 7.29 -16.82 -2.26
CA ASP A 160 8.57 -16.23 -1.84
C ASP A 160 8.67 -15.98 -0.32
N PHE A 161 7.66 -16.40 0.44
CA PHE A 161 7.74 -16.47 1.89
C PHE A 161 8.41 -17.77 2.36
N GLU A 162 9.56 -18.14 1.80
CA GLU A 162 10.45 -19.11 2.44
C GLU A 162 11.10 -18.45 3.66
N ILE A 163 10.65 -18.92 4.79
CA ILE A 163 10.86 -18.34 6.11
C ILE A 163 12.07 -19.00 6.75
N GLU A 164 13.11 -18.23 7.12
CA GLU A 164 14.16 -18.68 8.02
C GLU A 164 13.58 -19.04 9.40
N GLN A 165 13.95 -20.17 9.97
CA GLN A 165 13.33 -20.87 11.12
C GLN A 165 13.12 -19.99 12.37
N GLU A 166 13.97 -19.01 12.67
CA GLU A 166 13.80 -18.09 13.81
C GLU A 166 12.69 -17.03 13.61
N ARG A 167 12.32 -16.73 12.35
CA ARG A 167 11.21 -15.83 12.02
C ARG A 167 9.84 -16.54 12.01
N ASP A 168 9.81 -17.87 12.00
CA ASP A 168 8.59 -18.67 11.93
C ASP A 168 7.71 -18.49 13.18
N ASP A 169 8.29 -18.51 14.37
CA ASP A 169 7.53 -18.37 15.62
C ASP A 169 6.86 -17.01 15.74
N LEU A 170 7.52 -15.93 15.30
CA LEU A 170 6.94 -14.58 15.32
C LEU A 170 5.80 -14.47 14.31
N LYS A 171 6.00 -15.00 13.09
CA LYS A 171 4.96 -14.99 12.05
C LYS A 171 3.75 -15.83 12.44
N ILE A 172 3.95 -16.98 13.05
CA ILE A 172 2.85 -17.80 13.59
C ILE A 172 2.03 -17.01 14.62
N LYS A 173 2.69 -16.30 15.54
CA LYS A 173 2.00 -15.44 16.52
C LYS A 173 1.21 -14.32 15.86
N ILE A 174 1.80 -13.65 14.86
CA ILE A 174 1.14 -12.60 14.09
C ILE A 174 -0.10 -13.15 13.38
N LEU A 175 0.00 -14.30 12.70
CA LEU A 175 -1.13 -14.95 12.03
C LEU A 175 -2.21 -15.44 12.99
N GLN A 176 -1.84 -15.92 14.17
CA GLN A 176 -2.79 -16.31 15.22
C GLN A 176 -3.58 -15.09 15.71
N GLU A 177 -2.91 -13.98 15.96
CA GLU A 177 -3.58 -12.74 16.39
C GLU A 177 -4.44 -12.16 15.26
N PHE A 178 -3.95 -12.17 14.01
CA PHE A 178 -4.72 -11.83 12.83
C PHE A 178 -6.02 -12.64 12.73
N ALA A 179 -5.94 -13.96 12.90
CA ALA A 179 -7.12 -14.83 12.83
C ALA A 179 -8.15 -14.50 13.92
N LYS A 180 -7.70 -14.22 15.17
CA LYS A 180 -8.60 -13.80 16.26
C LYS A 180 -9.31 -12.49 15.98
N ARG A 181 -8.61 -11.52 15.38
CA ARG A 181 -9.19 -10.20 15.09
C ARG A 181 -10.20 -10.23 13.94
N ARG A 182 -10.11 -11.24 13.08
CA ARG A 182 -11.03 -11.42 11.96
C ARG A 182 -12.31 -12.19 12.31
N MET A 183 -12.33 -12.92 13.43
CA MET A 183 -13.54 -13.58 13.95
C MET A 183 -14.48 -12.59 14.60
#